data_e3e26003b1e6f27a7af65e80cbb57449
#
_entry.id   e3e26003b1e6f27a7af65e80cbb57449
#
_cell.length_a   1.000
_cell.length_b   1.000
_cell.length_c   1.000
_cell.angle_alpha   90.00
_cell.angle_beta   90.00
_cell.angle_gamma   90.00
#
_symmetry.space_group_name_H-M   'P 1'
#
loop_
_entity.id
_entity.type
_entity.pdbx_description
1 polymer ?
#
loop_
_entity_poly.entity_id
_entity_poly.type
_entity_poly.pdbx_seq_one_letter_code
_entity_poly.pdbx_strand_id
1 'polypeptide(L)'
;TFINSVDRSFAETLGSLDVVTLVLIVSAASLAFVVLYSLTNINVSERIRELSTIKVLGFYDVEVSMYIYRESLVLTLLGILFGFVLGKILSTVVLKMVEIDFMMFPPTIMPISYLYAGLLSLLFSSVVMLIMHRKLKQVDMIEALKSVE
;
A
#
# COMPACT_ATOMS: atom_id res chain seq x y z
N THR A 1 -11.25 -39.82 -24.44
CA THR A 1 -11.61 -39.81 -23.01
C THR A 1 -10.42 -39.39 -22.11
N PHE A 2 -9.19 -39.80 -22.43
CA PHE A 2 -7.99 -39.47 -21.63
C PHE A 2 -7.62 -37.98 -21.75
N ILE A 3 -7.76 -37.37 -22.91
CA ILE A 3 -7.47 -35.95 -23.17
C ILE A 3 -8.41 -35.08 -22.34
N ASN A 4 -9.68 -35.36 -22.24
CA ASN A 4 -10.65 -34.59 -21.46
C ASN A 4 -10.42 -34.64 -19.94
N SER A 5 -9.81 -35.70 -19.42
CA SER A 5 -9.47 -35.77 -17.99
C SER A 5 -8.22 -35.00 -17.66
N VAL A 6 -7.24 -34.97 -18.56
CA VAL A 6 -6.01 -34.16 -18.42
C VAL A 6 -6.36 -32.68 -18.50
N ASP A 7 -7.17 -32.26 -19.47
CA ASP A 7 -7.61 -30.85 -19.61
C ASP A 7 -8.41 -30.38 -18.38
N ARG A 8 -9.25 -31.24 -17.80
CA ARG A 8 -9.97 -30.89 -16.56
C ARG A 8 -9.04 -30.76 -15.37
N SER A 9 -8.08 -31.65 -15.19
CA SER A 9 -7.10 -31.57 -14.11
C SER A 9 -6.20 -30.32 -14.23
N PHE A 10 -5.84 -29.96 -15.45
CA PHE A 10 -5.12 -28.71 -15.70
C PHE A 10 -5.98 -27.49 -15.37
N ALA A 11 -7.25 -27.47 -15.80
CA ALA A 11 -8.16 -26.37 -15.52
C ALA A 11 -8.44 -26.21 -14.01
N GLU A 12 -8.60 -27.32 -13.29
CA GLU A 12 -8.77 -27.32 -11.83
C GLU A 12 -7.50 -26.83 -11.10
N THR A 13 -6.32 -27.23 -11.58
CA THR A 13 -5.04 -26.76 -11.02
C THR A 13 -4.84 -25.28 -11.26
N LEU A 14 -5.13 -24.79 -12.48
CA LEU A 14 -5.07 -23.36 -12.79
C LEU A 14 -6.07 -22.55 -11.96
N GLY A 15 -7.30 -23.04 -11.78
CA GLY A 15 -8.30 -22.39 -10.93
C GLY A 15 -7.88 -22.31 -9.46
N SER A 16 -7.19 -23.33 -8.94
CA SER A 16 -6.67 -23.28 -7.57
C SER A 16 -5.52 -22.28 -7.41
N LEU A 17 -4.67 -22.11 -8.43
CA LEU A 17 -3.61 -21.10 -8.43
C LEU A 17 -4.19 -19.69 -8.44
N ASP A 18 -5.27 -19.44 -9.16
CA ASP A 18 -5.96 -18.15 -9.17
C ASP A 18 -6.50 -17.78 -7.78
N VAL A 19 -7.10 -18.74 -7.08
CA VAL A 19 -7.59 -18.53 -5.71
C VAL A 19 -6.44 -18.23 -4.75
N VAL A 20 -5.33 -18.97 -4.81
CA VAL A 20 -4.15 -18.72 -3.98
C VAL A 20 -3.58 -17.32 -4.27
N THR A 21 -3.48 -16.95 -5.53
CA THR A 21 -3.01 -15.63 -5.94
C THR A 21 -3.91 -14.53 -5.41
N LEU A 22 -5.23 -14.71 -5.49
CA LEU A 22 -6.20 -13.74 -4.97
C LEU A 22 -6.06 -13.59 -3.45
N VAL A 23 -5.93 -14.68 -2.70
CA VAL A 23 -5.71 -14.65 -1.25
C VAL A 23 -4.43 -13.91 -0.89
N LEU A 24 -3.34 -14.15 -1.63
CA LEU A 24 -2.07 -13.44 -1.43
C LEU A 24 -2.20 -11.94 -1.70
N ILE A 25 -2.89 -11.56 -2.77
CA ILE A 25 -3.13 -10.15 -3.10
C ILE A 25 -3.95 -9.47 -2.00
N VAL A 26 -5.03 -10.10 -1.55
CA VAL A 26 -5.90 -9.55 -0.49
C VAL A 26 -5.13 -9.42 0.83
N SER A 27 -4.32 -10.43 1.18
CA SER A 27 -3.49 -10.39 2.39
C SER A 27 -2.45 -9.29 2.34
N ALA A 28 -1.75 -9.16 1.22
CA ALA A 28 -0.75 -8.10 1.00
C ALA A 28 -1.40 -6.71 1.02
N ALA A 29 -2.57 -6.56 0.39
CA ALA A 29 -3.34 -5.33 0.38
C ALA A 29 -3.78 -4.92 1.79
N SER A 30 -4.28 -5.88 2.58
CA SER A 30 -4.71 -5.65 3.96
C SER A 30 -3.53 -5.22 4.83
N LEU A 31 -2.39 -5.89 4.70
CA LEU A 31 -1.17 -5.53 5.42
C LEU A 31 -0.70 -4.13 5.06
N ALA A 32 -0.63 -3.82 3.77
CA ALA A 32 -0.24 -2.50 3.28
C ALA A 32 -1.15 -1.40 3.82
N PHE A 33 -2.47 -1.64 3.83
CA PHE A 33 -3.44 -0.69 4.38
C PHE A 33 -3.20 -0.44 5.88
N VAL A 34 -3.04 -1.49 6.68
CA VAL A 34 -2.80 -1.36 8.12
C VAL A 34 -1.50 -0.61 8.41
N VAL A 35 -0.43 -0.93 7.69
CA VAL A 35 0.88 -0.27 7.86
C VAL A 35 0.79 1.21 7.46
N LEU A 36 0.21 1.53 6.31
CA LEU A 36 0.02 2.92 5.86
C LEU A 36 -0.83 3.71 6.86
N TYR A 37 -1.93 3.13 7.33
CA TYR A 37 -2.78 3.77 8.34
C TYR A 37 -2.01 4.04 9.63
N SER A 38 -1.28 3.05 10.14
CA SER A 38 -0.52 3.18 11.39
C SER A 38 0.58 4.24 11.27
N LEU A 39 1.37 4.21 10.20
CA LEU A 39 2.43 5.19 9.95
C LEU A 39 1.88 6.60 9.82
N THR A 40 0.81 6.78 9.05
CA THR A 40 0.17 8.10 8.89
C THR A 40 -0.40 8.59 10.21
N ASN A 41 -1.01 7.70 11.00
CA ASN A 41 -1.54 8.06 12.31
C ASN A 41 -0.44 8.51 13.29
N ILE A 42 0.70 7.83 13.31
CA ILE A 42 1.86 8.19 14.12
C ILE A 42 2.42 9.53 13.66
N ASN A 43 2.68 9.72 12.37
CA ASN A 43 3.17 10.97 11.80
C ASN A 43 2.30 12.17 12.17
N VAL A 44 0.98 12.02 12.03
CA VAL A 44 0.05 13.08 12.40
C VAL A 44 0.06 13.35 13.90
N SER A 45 0.09 12.29 14.74
CA SER A 45 0.09 12.43 16.20
C SER A 45 1.35 13.12 16.72
N GLU A 46 2.51 12.82 16.15
CA GLU A 46 3.78 13.44 16.51
C GLU A 46 3.83 14.94 16.11
N ARG A 47 3.17 15.29 15.01
CA ARG A 47 3.17 16.67 14.49
C ARG A 47 1.97 17.50 14.90
N ILE A 48 1.03 16.96 15.69
CA ILE A 48 -0.15 17.70 16.16
C ILE A 48 0.24 19.04 16.79
N ARG A 49 1.32 19.07 17.54
CA ARG A 49 1.81 20.28 18.20
C ARG A 49 2.30 21.34 17.20
N GLU A 50 3.06 20.91 16.19
CA GLU A 50 3.53 21.80 15.10
C GLU A 50 2.35 22.32 14.29
N LEU A 51 1.40 21.45 13.97
CA LEU A 51 0.18 21.78 13.23
C LEU A 51 -0.72 22.75 14.00
N SER A 52 -0.83 22.58 15.31
CA SER A 52 -1.57 23.51 16.18
C SER A 52 -0.93 24.90 16.19
N THR A 53 0.39 24.97 16.22
CA THR A 53 1.13 26.24 16.14
C THR A 53 0.88 26.97 14.81
N ILE A 54 0.89 26.25 13.70
CA ILE A 54 0.61 26.80 12.36
C ILE A 54 -0.84 27.28 12.26
N LYS A 55 -1.79 26.56 12.84
CA LYS A 55 -3.20 26.99 12.92
C LYS A 55 -3.40 28.25 13.74
N VAL A 56 -2.71 28.39 14.88
CA VAL A 56 -2.75 29.61 15.73
C VAL A 56 -2.20 30.82 14.99
N LEU A 57 -1.22 30.62 14.09
CA LEU A 57 -0.69 31.65 13.21
C LEU A 57 -1.64 32.12 12.10
N GLY A 58 -2.85 31.51 12.01
CA GLY A 58 -3.91 31.95 11.10
C GLY A 58 -3.97 31.19 9.77
N PHE A 59 -3.27 30.07 9.64
CA PHE A 59 -3.39 29.20 8.45
C PHE A 59 -4.70 28.41 8.47
N TYR A 60 -5.31 28.25 7.29
CA TYR A 60 -6.54 27.49 7.13
C TYR A 60 -6.28 25.98 7.22
N ASP A 61 -7.27 25.23 7.70
CA ASP A 61 -7.21 23.75 7.83
C ASP A 61 -6.81 23.03 6.54
N VAL A 62 -7.15 23.60 5.40
CA VAL A 62 -6.82 23.06 4.08
C VAL A 62 -5.33 23.19 3.77
N GLU A 63 -4.71 24.29 4.16
CA GLU A 63 -3.27 24.55 3.92
C GLU A 63 -2.40 23.63 4.77
N VAL A 64 -2.77 23.45 6.03
CA VAL A 64 -2.11 22.52 6.96
C VAL A 64 -2.24 21.07 6.47
N SER A 65 -3.43 20.68 6.01
CA SER A 65 -3.66 19.34 5.44
C SER A 65 -2.85 19.13 4.16
N MET A 66 -2.76 20.13 3.30
CA MET A 66 -2.02 20.07 2.04
C MET A 66 -0.52 19.82 2.27
N TYR A 67 0.05 20.39 3.32
CA TYR A 67 1.45 20.17 3.71
C TYR A 67 1.72 18.70 4.03
N ILE A 68 0.86 18.08 4.85
CA ILE A 68 0.96 16.67 5.22
C ILE A 68 0.76 15.76 4.00
N TYR A 69 -0.21 16.09 3.14
CA TYR A 69 -0.49 15.30 1.94
C TYR A 69 0.68 15.28 0.97
N ARG A 70 1.32 16.40 0.77
CA ARG A 70 2.50 16.51 -0.10
C ARG A 70 3.64 15.61 0.38
N GLU A 71 3.92 15.59 1.66
CA GLU A 71 4.93 14.74 2.27
C GLU A 71 4.57 13.25 2.14
N SER A 72 3.35 12.88 2.51
CA SER A 72 2.86 11.50 2.40
C SER A 72 2.86 11.00 0.96
N LEU A 73 2.55 11.86 0.00
CA LEU A 73 2.55 11.51 -1.42
C LEU A 73 3.97 11.23 -1.93
N VAL A 74 4.95 12.04 -1.54
CA VAL A 74 6.36 11.81 -1.87
C VAL A 74 6.85 10.49 -1.29
N LEU A 75 6.55 10.22 -0.02
CA LEU A 75 6.91 8.96 0.64
C LEU A 75 6.25 7.76 -0.03
N THR A 76 4.98 7.89 -0.42
CA THR A 76 4.27 6.82 -1.15
C THR A 76 4.91 6.54 -2.51
N LEU A 77 5.28 7.57 -3.27
CA LEU A 77 5.94 7.40 -4.56
C LEU A 77 7.31 6.73 -4.41
N LEU A 78 8.10 7.15 -3.44
CA LEU A 78 9.38 6.48 -3.12
C LEU A 78 9.15 5.03 -2.71
N GLY A 79 8.15 4.76 -1.87
CA GLY A 79 7.77 3.41 -1.46
C GLY A 79 7.38 2.52 -2.63
N ILE A 80 6.63 3.02 -3.60
CA ILE A 80 6.26 2.31 -4.83
C ILE A 80 7.52 1.96 -5.66
N LEU A 81 8.43 2.92 -5.84
CA LEU A 81 9.68 2.71 -6.56
C LEU A 81 10.54 1.60 -5.93
N PHE A 82 10.79 1.69 -4.62
CA PHE A 82 11.51 0.66 -3.88
C PHE A 82 10.77 -0.67 -3.89
N GLY A 83 9.44 -0.64 -3.75
CA GLY A 83 8.58 -1.82 -3.81
C GLY A 83 8.69 -2.56 -5.15
N PHE A 84 8.77 -1.86 -6.26
CA PHE A 84 8.97 -2.47 -7.59
C PHE A 84 10.32 -3.18 -7.69
N VAL A 85 11.38 -2.56 -7.22
CA VAL A 85 12.73 -3.16 -7.24
C VAL A 85 12.78 -4.41 -6.37
N LEU A 86 12.33 -4.30 -5.13
CA LEU A 86 12.31 -5.42 -4.18
C LEU A 86 11.36 -6.54 -4.64
N GLY A 87 10.19 -6.19 -5.17
CA GLY A 87 9.23 -7.15 -5.70
C GLY A 87 9.80 -7.94 -6.88
N LYS A 88 10.54 -7.28 -7.78
CA LYS A 88 11.23 -7.96 -8.88
C LYS A 88 12.30 -8.92 -8.39
N ILE A 89 13.12 -8.49 -7.44
CA ILE A 89 14.17 -9.34 -6.85
C ILE A 89 13.54 -10.56 -6.19
N LEU A 90 12.53 -10.34 -5.33
CA LEU A 90 11.84 -11.41 -4.61
C LEU A 90 11.19 -12.40 -5.56
N SER A 91 10.47 -11.91 -6.57
CA SER A 91 9.84 -12.76 -7.60
C SER A 91 10.86 -13.62 -8.33
N THR A 92 12.02 -13.05 -8.70
CA THR A 92 13.09 -13.79 -9.37
C THR A 92 13.67 -14.88 -8.46
N VAL A 93 13.86 -14.58 -7.16
CA VAL A 93 14.37 -15.56 -6.20
C VAL A 93 13.38 -16.70 -5.99
N VAL A 94 12.10 -16.38 -5.81
CA VAL A 94 11.05 -17.39 -5.62
C VAL A 94 10.91 -18.28 -6.84
N LEU A 95 10.89 -17.71 -8.05
CA LEU A 95 10.82 -18.49 -9.29
C LEU A 95 11.99 -19.44 -9.43
N LYS A 96 13.22 -18.98 -9.15
CA LYS A 96 14.41 -19.85 -9.18
C LYS A 96 14.39 -20.98 -8.15
N MET A 97 13.74 -20.78 -6.99
CA MET A 97 13.58 -21.82 -5.98
C MET A 97 12.54 -22.86 -6.37
N VAL A 98 11.56 -22.48 -7.18
CA VAL A 98 10.46 -23.36 -7.64
C VAL A 98 10.81 -24.01 -8.98
N GLU A 99 11.83 -23.54 -9.71
CA GLU A 99 12.32 -24.16 -10.94
C GLU A 99 12.74 -25.63 -10.66
N ILE A 100 11.93 -26.56 -11.13
CA ILE A 100 12.24 -27.98 -11.20
C ILE A 100 12.77 -28.22 -12.62
N ASP A 101 13.79 -29.06 -12.76
CA ASP A 101 14.53 -29.35 -14.02
C ASP A 101 13.68 -29.63 -15.29
N PHE A 102 12.37 -29.74 -15.15
CA PHE A 102 11.41 -30.06 -16.23
C PHE A 102 10.56 -28.92 -16.73
N MET A 103 10.48 -27.77 -16.01
CA MET A 103 9.67 -26.60 -16.44
C MET A 103 10.43 -25.30 -16.19
N MET A 104 10.90 -24.69 -17.27
CA MET A 104 11.41 -23.31 -17.25
C MET A 104 10.24 -22.34 -17.23
N PHE A 105 10.03 -21.66 -16.10
CA PHE A 105 9.14 -20.51 -16.02
C PHE A 105 9.91 -19.25 -16.41
N PRO A 106 9.53 -18.52 -17.47
CA PRO A 106 10.20 -17.27 -17.79
C PRO A 106 9.96 -16.25 -16.65
N PRO A 107 11.01 -15.70 -16.02
CA PRO A 107 10.88 -14.75 -14.90
C PRO A 107 10.49 -13.36 -15.39
N THR A 108 9.53 -13.27 -16.31
CA THR A 108 9.07 -12.01 -16.88
C THR A 108 7.79 -11.56 -16.19
N ILE A 109 7.92 -10.55 -15.35
CA ILE A 109 6.74 -9.86 -14.79
C ILE A 109 6.18 -8.96 -15.89
N MET A 110 4.90 -9.15 -16.25
CA MET A 110 4.26 -8.28 -17.23
C MET A 110 4.27 -6.82 -16.76
N PRO A 111 4.61 -5.84 -17.61
CA PRO A 111 4.62 -4.43 -17.25
C PRO A 111 3.30 -3.93 -16.65
N ILE A 112 2.19 -4.53 -17.09
CA ILE A 112 0.85 -4.21 -16.59
C ILE A 112 0.68 -4.52 -15.10
N SER A 113 1.39 -5.53 -14.57
CA SER A 113 1.36 -5.88 -13.14
C SER A 113 1.95 -4.78 -12.27
N TYR A 114 3.00 -4.10 -12.73
CA TYR A 114 3.57 -2.94 -12.06
C TYR A 114 2.59 -1.77 -12.03
N LEU A 115 1.86 -1.57 -13.13
CA LEU A 115 0.84 -0.53 -13.20
C LEU A 115 -0.30 -0.78 -12.22
N TYR A 116 -0.82 -2.00 -12.14
CA TYR A 116 -1.85 -2.37 -11.17
C TYR A 116 -1.37 -2.23 -9.73
N ALA A 117 -0.16 -2.70 -9.41
CA ALA A 117 0.41 -2.57 -8.07
C ALA A 117 0.60 -1.11 -7.67
N GLY A 118 1.10 -0.27 -8.58
CA GLY A 118 1.25 1.17 -8.35
C GLY A 118 -0.08 1.87 -8.15
N LEU A 119 -1.08 1.60 -8.99
CA LEU A 119 -2.42 2.16 -8.85
C LEU A 119 -3.09 1.74 -7.54
N LEU A 120 -2.97 0.48 -7.17
CA LEU A 120 -3.53 -0.04 -5.92
C LEU A 120 -2.89 0.63 -4.70
N SER A 121 -1.56 0.80 -4.70
CA SER A 121 -0.83 1.51 -3.64
C SER A 121 -1.24 2.97 -3.53
N LEU A 122 -1.40 3.68 -4.65
CA LEU A 122 -1.89 5.06 -4.68
C LEU A 122 -3.33 5.16 -4.18
N LEU A 123 -4.18 4.21 -4.53
CA LEU A 123 -5.57 4.15 -4.08
C LEU A 123 -5.62 3.99 -2.55
N PHE A 124 -4.86 3.05 -1.98
CA PHE A 124 -4.79 2.88 -0.54
C PHE A 124 -4.24 4.10 0.18
N SER A 125 -3.18 4.70 -0.34
CA SER A 125 -2.63 5.94 0.20
C SER A 125 -3.67 7.06 0.21
N SER A 126 -4.43 7.20 -0.87
CA SER A 126 -5.51 8.20 -0.97
C SER A 126 -6.64 7.95 0.04
N VAL A 127 -7.04 6.69 0.23
CA VAL A 127 -8.07 6.32 1.22
C VAL A 127 -7.59 6.63 2.63
N VAL A 128 -6.36 6.27 2.97
CA VAL A 128 -5.77 6.57 4.28
C VAL A 128 -5.71 8.08 4.51
N MET A 129 -5.27 8.86 3.51
CA MET A 129 -5.26 10.33 3.60
C MET A 129 -6.66 10.91 3.83
N LEU A 130 -7.68 10.36 3.16
CA LEU A 130 -9.07 10.81 3.34
C LEU A 130 -9.58 10.56 4.77
N ILE A 131 -9.26 9.39 5.33
CA ILE A 131 -9.60 9.04 6.72
C ILE A 131 -8.90 10.00 7.69
N MET A 132 -7.61 10.27 7.46
CA MET A 132 -6.82 11.15 8.30
C MET A 132 -7.24 12.61 8.20
N HIS A 133 -7.70 13.06 7.02
CA HIS A 133 -8.27 14.40 6.87
C HIS A 133 -9.46 14.63 7.82
N ARG A 134 -10.35 13.64 7.92
CA ARG A 134 -11.48 13.69 8.86
C ARG A 134 -11.01 13.76 10.31
N LYS A 135 -9.97 13.00 10.65
CA LYS A 135 -9.39 12.99 12.00
C LYS A 135 -8.71 14.31 12.35
N LEU A 136 -7.97 14.90 11.42
CA LEU A 136 -7.32 16.22 11.59
C LEU A 136 -8.33 17.36 11.85
N LYS A 137 -9.48 17.31 11.19
CA LYS A 137 -10.58 18.27 11.43
C LYS A 137 -11.19 18.18 12.84
N GLN A 138 -11.10 17.02 13.49
CA GLN A 138 -11.65 16.78 14.82
C GLN A 138 -10.66 17.10 15.96
N VAL A 139 -9.41 17.40 15.64
CA VAL A 139 -8.41 17.83 16.66
C VAL A 139 -8.76 19.22 17.11
N ASP A 140 -9.32 19.29 18.32
CA ASP A 140 -9.67 20.54 18.98
C ASP A 140 -8.38 21.28 19.40
N MET A 141 -8.17 22.50 18.86
CA MET A 141 -6.98 23.32 19.10
C MET A 141 -6.76 23.61 20.60
N ILE A 142 -7.84 23.67 21.36
CA ILE A 142 -7.82 24.00 22.78
C ILE A 142 -7.23 22.84 23.59
N GLU A 143 -7.55 21.60 23.21
CA GLU A 143 -7.07 20.42 23.90
C GLU A 143 -5.59 20.11 23.65
N ALA A 144 -5.10 20.42 22.44
CA ALA A 144 -3.68 20.28 22.09
C ALA A 144 -2.78 21.30 22.82
N LEU A 145 -3.30 22.48 23.17
CA LEU A 145 -2.59 23.49 23.94
C LEU A 145 -2.68 23.23 25.45
N LYS A 146 -3.75 22.59 25.94
CA LYS A 146 -4.00 22.31 27.36
C LYS A 146 -3.19 21.10 27.87
N SER A 147 -2.71 20.23 26.99
CA SER A 147 -1.85 19.09 27.36
C SER A 147 -0.39 19.49 27.70
N VAL A 148 -0.10 20.79 27.84
CA VAL A 148 1.24 21.36 28.09
C VAL A 148 1.37 21.89 29.52
N GLU A 149 0.31 21.89 30.31
CA GLU A 149 0.35 22.09 31.75
C GLU A 149 0.28 20.76 32.51
#